data_6d9931d4e7dd1f8e8af0662e7ff01373
#
_entry.id   6d9931d4e7dd1f8e8af0662e7ff01373
#
_cell.length_a   1.000
_cell.length_b   1.000
_cell.length_c   1.000
_cell.angle_alpha   90.00
_cell.angle_beta   90.00
_cell.angle_gamma   90.00
#
_symmetry.space_group_name_H-M   'P 1'
#
loop_
_entity.id
_entity.type
_entity.pdbx_description
1 polymer ?
#
loop_
_entity_poly.entity_id
_entity_poly.type
_entity_poly.pdbx_seq_one_letter_code
_entity_poly.pdbx_strand_id
1 'polypeptide(L)'
;EKGDVLLKEVPVGKYELNAEIIGYNPHKKVYTIKSHWDAYDLGIIKMDENAEYLDAASISAIGNPVTVKKDTIEFNASSFRVGENAMLEDLIKKMPGMEVSEDGTVTLNGEKIDKITVGGKTFFFNDPTAALKNLPAKIVDKIKVIDKTKDEAAGSGVVSKDDKEKVMDVELKEEYTEGWYGNAKLGGGSTLNPDNGNSLIDDRGLLYNGNAMVTGYTEKDQVIFIGNAFNAIEPGADVAYYSRGSTSGDFSSLGGLNSTAQAGVNYNTSRIKDMESTLSVNYKNNGKIDKKVSSRTTFQPEGPDVLTDGSYDATGSQNQVSASMEIKSKENDKYYLYVM
;
A
#
# COMPACT_ATOMS: atom_id res chain seq x y z
N GLU A 1 -31.75 7.69 33.08
CA GLU A 1 -32.90 6.85 33.37
C GLU A 1 -32.53 5.93 34.50
N LYS A 2 -33.36 5.84 35.57
CA LYS A 2 -33.22 4.84 36.59
C LYS A 2 -33.77 3.51 36.05
N GLY A 3 -32.88 2.53 35.90
CA GLY A 3 -33.30 1.20 35.51
C GLY A 3 -33.63 0.34 36.73
N ASP A 4 -34.88 -0.06 36.89
CA ASP A 4 -35.28 -1.04 37.88
C ASP A 4 -35.33 -2.43 37.24
N VAL A 5 -34.71 -3.42 37.86
CA VAL A 5 -34.72 -4.81 37.40
C VAL A 5 -35.46 -5.64 38.45
N LEU A 6 -36.51 -6.33 38.02
CA LEU A 6 -37.27 -7.28 38.86
C LEU A 6 -37.15 -8.70 38.29
N LEU A 7 -36.53 -9.58 39.06
CA LEU A 7 -36.44 -11.00 38.77
C LEU A 7 -37.56 -11.72 39.54
N LYS A 8 -38.47 -12.42 38.85
CA LYS A 8 -39.58 -13.17 39.44
C LYS A 8 -39.27 -14.66 39.45
N GLU A 9 -39.87 -15.36 40.44
CA GLU A 9 -39.83 -16.82 40.55
C GLU A 9 -38.42 -17.43 40.60
N VAL A 10 -37.50 -16.77 41.29
CA VAL A 10 -36.15 -17.28 41.46
C VAL A 10 -36.15 -18.39 42.53
N PRO A 11 -35.76 -19.63 42.21
CA PRO A 11 -35.72 -20.71 43.20
C PRO A 11 -34.77 -20.46 44.35
N VAL A 12 -34.92 -21.18 45.43
CA VAL A 12 -33.97 -21.16 46.53
C VAL A 12 -32.60 -21.66 46.04
N GLY A 13 -31.55 -20.91 46.29
CA GLY A 13 -30.21 -21.27 45.81
C GLY A 13 -29.20 -20.15 45.96
N LYS A 14 -28.00 -20.45 45.50
CA LYS A 14 -26.88 -19.48 45.45
C LYS A 14 -26.68 -19.03 44.00
N TYR A 15 -26.74 -17.72 43.75
CA TYR A 15 -26.71 -17.13 42.42
C TYR A 15 -25.60 -16.10 42.35
N GLU A 16 -24.95 -16.02 41.22
CA GLU A 16 -24.08 -14.95 40.87
C GLU A 16 -24.83 -13.96 39.95
N LEU A 17 -24.95 -12.73 40.42
CA LEU A 17 -25.46 -11.63 39.58
C LEU A 17 -24.31 -11.02 38.85
N ASN A 18 -24.40 -11.04 37.53
CA ASN A 18 -23.44 -10.37 36.64
C ASN A 18 -24.17 -9.24 35.90
N ALA A 19 -23.73 -8.00 36.12
CA ALA A 19 -24.23 -6.84 35.43
C ALA A 19 -23.11 -6.29 34.53
N GLU A 20 -23.39 -6.23 33.23
CA GLU A 20 -22.46 -5.75 32.23
C GLU A 20 -23.11 -4.67 31.35
N ILE A 21 -22.41 -3.57 31.15
CA ILE A 21 -22.78 -2.51 30.23
C ILE A 21 -21.52 -1.92 29.59
N ILE A 22 -21.62 -1.55 28.32
CA ILE A 22 -20.49 -0.95 27.59
C ILE A 22 -20.06 0.37 28.28
N GLY A 23 -18.77 0.51 28.53
CA GLY A 23 -18.19 1.70 29.18
C GLY A 23 -18.11 1.62 30.70
N TYR A 24 -18.49 0.50 31.31
CA TYR A 24 -18.43 0.29 32.76
C TYR A 24 -17.74 -1.01 33.11
N ASN A 25 -17.12 -1.05 34.28
CA ASN A 25 -16.55 -2.28 34.80
C ASN A 25 -17.64 -3.30 35.15
N PRO A 26 -17.51 -4.60 34.79
CA PRO A 26 -18.49 -5.62 35.13
C PRO A 26 -18.68 -5.72 36.65
N HIS A 27 -19.94 -5.69 37.07
CA HIS A 27 -20.26 -5.89 38.48
C HIS A 27 -20.68 -7.35 38.70
N LYS A 28 -19.93 -8.07 39.55
CA LYS A 28 -20.23 -9.48 39.91
C LYS A 28 -20.43 -9.60 41.41
N LYS A 29 -21.57 -10.14 41.82
CA LYS A 29 -21.86 -10.36 43.25
C LYS A 29 -22.70 -11.60 43.45
N VAL A 30 -22.32 -12.36 44.44
CA VAL A 30 -23.03 -13.62 44.82
C VAL A 30 -24.11 -13.34 45.84
N TYR A 31 -25.32 -13.79 45.55
CA TYR A 31 -26.48 -13.71 46.45
C TYR A 31 -26.98 -15.11 46.80
N THR A 32 -27.55 -15.26 47.98
CA THR A 32 -28.14 -16.52 48.43
C THR A 32 -29.63 -16.29 48.73
N ILE A 33 -30.47 -16.90 47.97
CA ILE A 33 -31.94 -16.90 48.15
C ILE A 33 -32.31 -18.06 49.08
N LYS A 34 -32.85 -17.74 50.24
CA LYS A 34 -33.16 -18.73 51.27
C LYS A 34 -34.64 -19.13 51.34
N SER A 35 -35.52 -18.33 50.76
CA SER A 35 -36.97 -18.55 50.81
C SER A 35 -37.61 -18.13 49.51
N HIS A 36 -38.65 -18.88 49.06
CA HIS A 36 -39.46 -18.54 47.87
C HIS A 36 -40.46 -17.41 48.12
N TRP A 37 -40.75 -17.13 49.38
CA TRP A 37 -41.85 -16.25 49.78
C TRP A 37 -41.38 -14.85 50.15
N ASP A 38 -40.09 -14.66 50.24
CA ASP A 38 -39.52 -13.38 50.61
C ASP A 38 -39.05 -12.56 49.40
N ALA A 39 -39.40 -11.28 49.40
CA ALA A 39 -38.84 -10.35 48.44
C ALA A 39 -37.42 -9.95 48.91
N TYR A 40 -36.44 -10.18 48.05
CA TYR A 40 -35.03 -9.77 48.30
C TYR A 40 -34.73 -8.46 47.56
N ASP A 41 -34.51 -7.41 48.31
CA ASP A 41 -33.97 -6.17 47.75
C ASP A 41 -32.45 -6.27 47.66
N LEU A 42 -31.95 -6.27 46.45
CA LEU A 42 -30.50 -6.36 46.16
C LEU A 42 -29.81 -5.00 46.26
N GLY A 43 -30.60 -3.94 46.50
CA GLY A 43 -30.10 -2.56 46.60
C GLY A 43 -29.72 -1.93 45.26
N ILE A 44 -29.07 -0.80 45.33
CA ILE A 44 -28.59 -0.08 44.14
C ILE A 44 -27.23 -0.63 43.74
N ILE A 45 -27.12 -1.15 42.52
CA ILE A 45 -25.88 -1.58 41.92
C ILE A 45 -25.27 -0.35 41.26
N LYS A 46 -24.15 0.12 41.81
CA LYS A 46 -23.32 1.16 41.19
C LYS A 46 -22.23 0.49 40.36
N MET A 47 -22.09 0.91 39.14
CA MET A 47 -21.02 0.48 38.23
C MET A 47 -20.06 1.64 38.03
N ASP A 48 -18.76 1.34 38.14
CA ASP A 48 -17.70 2.32 37.91
C ASP A 48 -17.40 2.41 36.43
N GLU A 49 -17.20 3.62 35.94
CA GLU A 49 -16.81 3.85 34.54
C GLU A 49 -15.44 3.22 34.26
N ASN A 50 -15.34 2.53 33.15
CA ASN A 50 -14.08 1.94 32.70
C ASN A 50 -13.41 2.90 31.73
N ALA A 51 -12.42 3.67 32.23
CA ALA A 51 -11.67 4.64 31.44
C ALA A 51 -10.90 4.00 30.28
N GLU A 52 -10.44 2.75 30.41
CA GLU A 52 -9.80 2.02 29.32
C GLU A 52 -10.78 1.67 28.19
N TYR A 53 -12.05 1.44 28.52
CA TYR A 53 -13.11 1.21 27.53
C TYR A 53 -13.56 2.51 26.85
N LEU A 54 -13.43 3.65 27.51
CA LEU A 54 -13.72 4.96 26.93
C LEU A 54 -12.64 5.41 25.95
N ASP A 55 -11.39 5.00 26.16
CA ASP A 55 -10.30 5.20 25.22
C ASP A 55 -10.37 4.24 24.00
N ALA A 56 -10.95 3.03 24.19
CA ALA A 56 -11.19 2.08 23.12
C ALA A 56 -12.57 2.28 22.43
N ALA A 57 -13.52 2.88 23.09
CA ALA A 57 -14.78 3.35 22.53
C ALA A 57 -14.68 4.85 22.19
N SER A 58 -13.59 5.24 21.56
CA SER A 58 -13.69 6.28 20.54
C SER A 58 -14.71 5.71 19.53
N ILE A 59 -15.97 6.02 19.76
CA ILE A 59 -16.97 6.03 18.70
C ILE A 59 -16.45 7.12 17.77
N SER A 60 -15.53 6.77 16.89
CA SER A 60 -15.48 7.43 15.61
C SER A 60 -16.87 7.14 15.06
N ALA A 61 -17.75 8.11 15.13
CA ALA A 61 -18.86 8.18 14.22
C ALA A 61 -18.19 7.86 12.89
N ILE A 62 -18.47 6.66 12.35
CA ILE A 62 -17.90 6.24 11.07
C ILE A 62 -18.37 7.34 10.16
N GLY A 63 -17.48 8.30 9.90
CA GLY A 63 -17.79 9.46 9.06
C GLY A 63 -18.25 8.86 7.75
N ASN A 64 -19.13 9.52 7.04
CA ASN A 64 -19.61 9.06 5.75
C ASN A 64 -18.44 8.41 5.01
N PRO A 65 -18.47 7.10 4.69
CA PRO A 65 -17.32 6.40 4.10
C PRO A 65 -16.86 7.07 2.80
N VAL A 66 -17.81 7.72 2.10
CA VAL A 66 -17.53 8.46 0.87
C VAL A 66 -18.29 9.79 0.91
N THR A 67 -17.59 10.88 0.69
CA THR A 67 -18.16 12.22 0.56
C THR A 67 -17.86 12.75 -0.84
N VAL A 68 -18.91 13.09 -1.58
CA VAL A 68 -18.80 13.66 -2.93
C VAL A 68 -18.98 15.18 -2.83
N LYS A 69 -17.96 15.92 -3.23
CA LYS A 69 -17.97 17.37 -3.43
C LYS A 69 -17.95 17.67 -4.94
N LYS A 70 -18.08 18.90 -5.33
CA LYS A 70 -18.23 19.31 -6.74
C LYS A 70 -17.18 18.67 -7.69
N ASP A 71 -15.92 18.63 -7.28
CA ASP A 71 -14.73 18.22 -8.05
C ASP A 71 -13.80 17.29 -7.24
N THR A 72 -14.28 16.79 -6.13
CA THR A 72 -13.50 15.93 -5.24
C THR A 72 -14.38 14.81 -4.69
N ILE A 73 -13.87 13.58 -4.75
CA ILE A 73 -14.44 12.43 -4.05
C ILE A 73 -13.48 12.08 -2.92
N GLU A 74 -13.99 12.12 -1.70
CA GLU A 74 -13.22 11.87 -0.48
C GLU A 74 -13.65 10.54 0.14
N PHE A 75 -12.71 9.65 0.38
CA PHE A 75 -12.88 8.38 1.05
C PHE A 75 -12.25 8.44 2.44
N ASN A 76 -12.99 8.09 3.47
CA ASN A 76 -12.46 7.98 4.84
C ASN A 76 -11.83 6.59 5.02
N ALA A 77 -10.51 6.52 5.16
CA ALA A 77 -9.78 5.26 5.25
C ALA A 77 -10.24 4.38 6.42
N SER A 78 -10.60 4.97 7.56
CA SER A 78 -11.05 4.25 8.74
C SER A 78 -12.37 3.49 8.56
N SER A 79 -13.16 3.85 7.53
CA SER A 79 -14.41 3.17 7.19
C SER A 79 -14.20 1.82 6.47
N PHE A 80 -13.00 1.55 6.00
CA PHE A 80 -12.69 0.35 5.22
C PHE A 80 -11.73 -0.56 6.00
N ARG A 81 -12.20 -1.74 6.35
CA ARG A 81 -11.40 -2.69 7.14
C ARG A 81 -10.39 -3.43 6.27
N VAL A 82 -9.14 -3.34 6.64
CA VAL A 82 -8.01 -4.06 6.03
C VAL A 82 -7.18 -4.73 7.12
N GLY A 83 -6.32 -5.67 6.74
CA GLY A 83 -5.40 -6.33 7.68
C GLY A 83 -4.38 -5.34 8.28
N GLU A 84 -3.78 -5.71 9.40
CA GLU A 84 -2.81 -4.86 10.13
C GLU A 84 -1.58 -4.50 9.27
N ASN A 85 -1.14 -5.42 8.43
CA ASN A 85 0.00 -5.25 7.53
C ASN A 85 -0.40 -4.89 6.09
N ALA A 86 -1.67 -4.44 5.89
CA ALA A 86 -2.17 -4.07 4.58
C ALA A 86 -1.47 -2.82 4.05
N MET A 87 -1.27 -2.77 2.74
CA MET A 87 -0.74 -1.61 2.03
C MET A 87 -1.86 -0.77 1.43
N LEU A 88 -1.52 0.40 0.91
CA LEU A 88 -2.48 1.32 0.28
C LEU A 88 -3.31 0.62 -0.80
N GLU A 89 -2.72 -0.28 -1.56
CA GLU A 89 -3.43 -1.06 -2.58
C GLU A 89 -4.58 -1.88 -1.99
N ASP A 90 -4.34 -2.56 -0.87
CA ASP A 90 -5.36 -3.38 -0.21
C ASP A 90 -6.52 -2.50 0.29
N LEU A 91 -6.21 -1.29 0.74
CA LEU A 91 -7.18 -0.30 1.18
C LEU A 91 -8.03 0.19 0.00
N ILE A 92 -7.38 0.58 -1.10
CA ILE A 92 -8.05 1.08 -2.31
C ILE A 92 -8.98 0.01 -2.90
N LYS A 93 -8.58 -1.25 -2.95
CA LYS A 93 -9.42 -2.37 -3.40
C LYS A 93 -10.70 -2.58 -2.58
N LYS A 94 -10.80 -1.99 -1.39
CA LYS A 94 -12.02 -2.02 -0.54
C LYS A 94 -12.93 -0.82 -0.76
N MET A 95 -12.47 0.20 -1.46
CA MET A 95 -13.24 1.42 -1.69
C MET A 95 -14.19 1.26 -2.87
N PRO A 96 -15.44 1.69 -2.76
CA PRO A 96 -16.42 1.54 -3.83
C PRO A 96 -16.02 2.35 -5.07
N GLY A 97 -16.13 1.71 -6.23
CA GLY A 97 -15.78 2.30 -7.52
C GLY A 97 -14.29 2.38 -7.83
N MET A 98 -13.43 2.02 -6.87
CA MET A 98 -11.99 1.96 -7.09
C MET A 98 -11.56 0.57 -7.56
N GLU A 99 -10.71 0.52 -8.56
CA GLU A 99 -10.12 -0.71 -9.06
C GLU A 99 -8.60 -0.54 -9.21
N VAL A 100 -7.86 -1.59 -8.92
CA VAL A 100 -6.41 -1.64 -9.11
C VAL A 100 -6.11 -2.84 -10.00
N SER A 101 -5.58 -2.58 -11.19
CA SER A 101 -5.18 -3.60 -12.14
C SER A 101 -3.84 -4.25 -11.73
N GLU A 102 -3.54 -5.41 -12.29
CA GLU A 102 -2.27 -6.14 -12.04
C GLU A 102 -1.03 -5.29 -12.38
N ASP A 103 -1.16 -4.41 -13.36
CA ASP A 103 -0.10 -3.49 -13.77
C ASP A 103 0.03 -2.24 -12.87
N GLY A 104 -0.73 -2.16 -11.76
CA GLY A 104 -0.72 -1.02 -10.84
C GLY A 104 -1.50 0.21 -11.33
N THR A 105 -2.24 0.10 -12.42
CA THR A 105 -3.14 1.18 -12.84
C THR A 105 -4.33 1.24 -11.90
N VAL A 106 -4.61 2.43 -11.37
CA VAL A 106 -5.78 2.70 -10.53
C VAL A 106 -6.84 3.39 -11.35
N THR A 107 -8.08 2.95 -11.19
CA THR A 107 -9.24 3.61 -11.80
C THR A 107 -10.30 3.92 -10.76
N LEU A 108 -11.06 4.98 -10.97
CA LEU A 108 -12.25 5.32 -10.20
C LEU A 108 -13.44 5.39 -11.16
N ASN A 109 -14.45 4.53 -10.96
CA ASN A 109 -15.61 4.40 -11.85
C ASN A 109 -15.23 4.20 -13.34
N GLY A 110 -14.13 3.46 -13.59
CA GLY A 110 -13.59 3.22 -14.93
C GLY A 110 -12.71 4.34 -15.49
N GLU A 111 -12.59 5.48 -14.81
CA GLU A 111 -11.68 6.56 -15.22
C GLU A 111 -10.33 6.39 -14.56
N LYS A 112 -9.27 6.46 -15.36
CA LYS A 112 -7.89 6.28 -14.89
C LYS A 112 -7.46 7.44 -13.99
N ILE A 113 -6.77 7.09 -12.90
CA ILE A 113 -6.04 8.04 -12.05
C ILE A 113 -4.65 8.25 -12.67
N ASP A 114 -4.34 9.50 -13.00
CA ASP A 114 -3.10 9.85 -13.69
C ASP A 114 -1.92 9.98 -12.73
N LYS A 115 -2.18 10.44 -11.50
CA LYS A 115 -1.16 10.77 -10.53
C LYS A 115 -1.58 10.42 -9.11
N ILE A 116 -0.64 9.92 -8.30
CA ILE A 116 -0.82 9.72 -6.86
C ILE A 116 0.13 10.67 -6.11
N THR A 117 -0.44 11.44 -5.18
CA THR A 117 0.31 12.30 -4.26
C THR A 117 0.10 11.84 -2.81
N VAL A 118 1.00 12.22 -1.93
CA VAL A 118 0.89 11.96 -0.50
C VAL A 118 1.04 13.29 0.24
N GLY A 119 -0.05 13.73 0.87
CA GLY A 119 -0.11 15.06 1.49
C GLY A 119 0.12 16.20 0.49
N GLY A 120 -0.42 16.07 -0.71
CA GLY A 120 -0.26 17.02 -1.80
C GLY A 120 1.10 16.99 -2.50
N LYS A 121 2.07 16.23 -2.01
CA LYS A 121 3.44 16.16 -2.55
C LYS A 121 3.60 14.97 -3.50
N THR A 122 4.38 15.17 -4.55
CA THR A 122 4.74 14.12 -5.50
C THR A 122 5.42 12.94 -4.80
N PHE A 123 4.90 11.74 -5.00
CA PHE A 123 5.46 10.53 -4.44
C PHE A 123 6.26 9.79 -5.52
N PHE A 124 7.53 9.56 -5.25
CA PHE A 124 8.52 8.77 -5.99
C PHE A 124 8.31 8.68 -7.52
N PHE A 125 8.84 9.65 -8.26
CA PHE A 125 8.75 9.76 -9.73
C PHE A 125 7.34 9.79 -10.32
N ASN A 126 6.31 10.19 -9.54
CA ASN A 126 4.91 10.05 -9.93
C ASN A 126 4.52 8.59 -10.28
N ASP A 127 5.23 7.61 -9.72
CA ASP A 127 4.90 6.21 -9.92
C ASP A 127 3.77 5.80 -8.95
N PRO A 128 2.54 5.60 -9.44
CA PRO A 128 1.41 5.19 -8.59
C PRO A 128 1.70 3.91 -7.82
N THR A 129 2.45 3.03 -8.47
CA THR A 129 2.78 1.72 -7.98
C THR A 129 3.69 1.77 -6.76
N ALA A 130 4.63 2.72 -6.73
CA ALA A 130 5.49 2.91 -5.57
C ALA A 130 4.68 3.27 -4.31
N ALA A 131 3.66 4.14 -4.45
CA ALA A 131 2.77 4.47 -3.34
C ALA A 131 1.89 3.27 -2.93
N LEU A 132 1.27 2.59 -3.89
CA LEU A 132 0.36 1.48 -3.66
C LEU A 132 0.97 0.34 -2.83
N LYS A 133 2.21 -0.03 -3.15
CA LYS A 133 2.87 -1.19 -2.54
C LYS A 133 3.68 -0.89 -1.30
N ASN A 134 4.04 0.37 -1.08
CA ASN A 134 4.95 0.71 0.01
C ASN A 134 4.32 1.56 1.10
N LEU A 135 3.16 2.18 0.84
CA LEU A 135 2.49 2.99 1.86
C LEU A 135 1.57 2.10 2.72
N PRO A 136 1.83 1.95 4.03
CA PRO A 136 0.98 1.15 4.90
C PRO A 136 -0.42 1.78 5.03
N ALA A 137 -1.48 0.98 4.88
CA ALA A 137 -2.86 1.44 4.98
C ALA A 137 -3.16 2.09 6.35
N LYS A 138 -2.52 1.63 7.42
CA LYS A 138 -2.74 2.11 8.79
C LYS A 138 -2.42 3.59 9.01
N ILE A 139 -1.51 4.16 8.21
CA ILE A 139 -1.10 5.58 8.33
C ILE A 139 -1.99 6.52 7.52
N VAL A 140 -2.86 5.98 6.67
CA VAL A 140 -3.77 6.76 5.83
C VAL A 140 -4.98 7.22 6.64
N ASP A 141 -5.27 8.51 6.57
CA ASP A 141 -6.49 9.11 7.13
C ASP A 141 -7.60 9.13 6.07
N LYS A 142 -7.30 9.74 4.92
CA LYS A 142 -8.25 9.94 3.83
C LYS A 142 -7.59 9.77 2.48
N ILE A 143 -8.40 9.42 1.50
CA ILE A 143 -8.02 9.44 0.09
C ILE A 143 -8.95 10.40 -0.64
N LYS A 144 -8.39 11.39 -1.31
CA LYS A 144 -9.11 12.36 -2.12
C LYS A 144 -8.81 12.14 -3.59
N VAL A 145 -9.84 11.98 -4.40
CA VAL A 145 -9.70 11.96 -5.86
C VAL A 145 -10.24 13.27 -6.39
N ILE A 146 -9.37 14.02 -7.07
CA ILE A 146 -9.61 15.40 -7.48
C ILE A 146 -9.35 15.51 -8.98
N ASP A 147 -10.27 16.18 -9.70
CA ASP A 147 -10.03 16.62 -11.08
C ASP A 147 -9.28 17.95 -11.06
N LYS A 148 -7.99 17.91 -11.36
CA LYS A 148 -7.09 19.07 -11.32
C LYS A 148 -6.64 19.45 -12.72
N THR A 149 -6.37 20.73 -12.97
CA THR A 149 -5.66 21.17 -14.18
C THR A 149 -4.20 20.73 -14.06
N LYS A 150 -3.65 20.17 -15.15
CA LYS A 150 -2.23 19.81 -15.23
C LYS A 150 -1.36 21.01 -14.91
N ASP A 151 -0.28 20.77 -14.17
CA ASP A 151 0.63 21.83 -13.75
C ASP A 151 1.20 22.62 -14.94
N GLU A 152 1.41 21.96 -16.09
CA GLU A 152 1.91 22.56 -17.34
C GLU A 152 0.89 23.53 -17.96
N ALA A 153 -0.40 23.28 -17.79
CA ALA A 153 -1.48 24.07 -18.36
C ALA A 153 -1.98 25.18 -17.41
N ALA A 154 -1.61 25.14 -16.14
CA ALA A 154 -2.13 26.03 -15.12
C ALA A 154 -1.84 27.52 -15.39
N GLY A 155 -0.76 27.85 -16.12
CA GLY A 155 -0.38 29.21 -16.49
C GLY A 155 -0.94 29.70 -17.83
N SER A 156 -1.63 28.88 -18.61
CA SER A 156 -2.04 29.22 -20.00
C SER A 156 -3.27 30.13 -20.09
N GLY A 157 -4.02 30.28 -19.02
CA GLY A 157 -5.26 31.07 -18.98
C GLY A 157 -6.45 30.48 -19.77
N VAL A 158 -6.20 29.43 -20.55
CA VAL A 158 -7.23 28.67 -21.30
C VAL A 158 -7.04 27.19 -20.94
N VAL A 159 -8.01 26.61 -20.25
CA VAL A 159 -8.00 25.21 -19.85
C VAL A 159 -8.95 24.42 -20.73
N SER A 160 -8.41 23.50 -21.52
CA SER A 160 -9.17 22.54 -22.30
C SER A 160 -9.52 21.30 -21.45
N LYS A 161 -10.34 20.41 -21.99
CA LYS A 161 -10.68 19.15 -21.30
C LYS A 161 -9.47 18.22 -21.20
N ASP A 162 -8.55 18.28 -22.15
CA ASP A 162 -7.34 17.48 -22.21
C ASP A 162 -6.24 17.97 -21.25
N ASP A 163 -6.41 19.19 -20.73
CA ASP A 163 -5.52 19.80 -19.71
C ASP A 163 -5.89 19.40 -18.29
N LYS A 164 -6.87 18.54 -18.10
CA LYS A 164 -7.24 18.00 -16.80
C LYS A 164 -6.56 16.67 -16.55
N GLU A 165 -6.19 16.45 -15.31
CA GLU A 165 -5.68 15.19 -14.79
C GLU A 165 -6.47 14.78 -13.54
N LYS A 166 -6.63 13.47 -13.36
CA LYS A 166 -7.26 12.93 -12.17
C LYS A 166 -6.18 12.55 -11.16
N VAL A 167 -6.14 13.29 -10.07
CA VAL A 167 -5.13 13.12 -9.00
C VAL A 167 -5.76 12.44 -7.80
N MET A 168 -5.13 11.38 -7.31
CA MET A 168 -5.45 10.77 -6.03
C MET A 168 -4.45 11.27 -4.98
N ASP A 169 -4.91 12.06 -4.04
CA ASP A 169 -4.11 12.50 -2.90
C ASP A 169 -4.40 11.66 -1.67
N VAL A 170 -3.35 11.11 -1.09
CA VAL A 170 -3.39 10.30 0.13
C VAL A 170 -3.02 11.16 1.31
N GLU A 171 -4.00 11.51 2.14
CA GLU A 171 -3.75 12.22 3.38
C GLU A 171 -3.34 11.25 4.49
N LEU A 172 -2.29 11.61 5.20
CA LEU A 172 -1.79 10.83 6.34
C LEU A 172 -2.50 11.29 7.62
N LYS A 173 -2.65 10.36 8.56
CA LYS A 173 -3.09 10.71 9.91
C LYS A 173 -2.12 11.68 10.54
N GLU A 174 -2.62 12.59 11.39
CA GLU A 174 -1.85 13.67 12.01
C GLU A 174 -0.57 13.16 12.71
N GLU A 175 -0.66 12.02 13.38
CA GLU A 175 0.47 11.37 14.06
C GLU A 175 1.61 10.90 13.12
N TYR A 176 1.36 10.82 11.80
CA TYR A 176 2.34 10.40 10.78
C TYR A 176 2.75 11.54 9.84
N THR A 177 2.32 12.75 10.09
CA THR A 177 2.72 13.94 9.30
C THR A 177 4.10 14.45 9.66
N GLU A 178 4.61 14.07 10.84
CA GLU A 178 5.96 14.36 11.30
C GLU A 178 6.64 13.11 11.84
N GLY A 179 7.94 12.95 11.57
CA GLY A 179 8.72 11.82 12.03
C GLY A 179 9.19 10.88 10.92
N TRP A 180 9.59 9.68 11.31
CA TRP A 180 10.09 8.66 10.42
C TRP A 180 9.24 7.39 10.53
N TYR A 181 8.90 6.83 9.39
CA TYR A 181 8.35 5.48 9.33
C TYR A 181 8.98 4.70 8.20
N GLY A 182 8.84 3.39 8.25
CA GLY A 182 9.35 2.53 7.19
C GLY A 182 8.85 1.12 7.32
N ASN A 183 9.07 0.37 6.27
CA ASN A 183 8.87 -1.06 6.25
C ASN A 183 10.08 -1.75 5.63
N ALA A 184 10.29 -2.98 6.02
CA ALA A 184 11.29 -3.84 5.39
C ALA A 184 10.76 -5.27 5.31
N LYS A 185 11.01 -5.90 4.18
CA LYS A 185 10.70 -7.31 3.93
C LYS A 185 11.96 -7.99 3.44
N LEU A 186 12.31 -9.10 4.05
CA LEU A 186 13.45 -9.91 3.67
C LEU A 186 13.02 -11.35 3.51
N GLY A 187 13.42 -11.98 2.43
CA GLY A 187 13.21 -13.39 2.16
C GLY A 187 14.51 -14.01 1.64
N GLY A 188 14.74 -15.25 2.00
CA GLY A 188 15.89 -16.00 1.51
C GLY A 188 15.53 -17.47 1.34
N GLY A 189 16.19 -18.13 0.41
CA GLY A 189 16.00 -19.52 0.12
C GLY A 189 17.18 -20.09 -0.66
N SER A 190 17.10 -21.36 -0.97
CA SER A 190 18.04 -22.01 -1.87
C SER A 190 17.32 -23.00 -2.79
N THR A 191 17.85 -23.17 -3.98
CA THR A 191 17.43 -24.25 -4.85
C THR A 191 17.98 -25.56 -4.31
N LEU A 192 17.11 -26.36 -3.70
CA LEU A 192 17.46 -27.65 -3.06
C LEU A 192 17.56 -28.81 -4.06
N ASN A 193 17.78 -28.57 -5.33
CA ASN A 193 17.90 -29.66 -6.29
C ASN A 193 19.36 -29.79 -6.75
N PRO A 194 20.20 -30.51 -6.01
CA PRO A 194 21.48 -30.91 -6.51
C PRO A 194 21.27 -32.08 -7.45
N ASP A 195 21.70 -31.94 -8.69
CA ASP A 195 22.02 -33.01 -9.61
C ASP A 195 20.97 -34.10 -9.91
N ASN A 196 19.98 -33.78 -10.73
CA ASN A 196 19.34 -34.78 -11.55
C ASN A 196 19.67 -34.63 -13.04
N GLY A 197 20.82 -34.09 -13.40
CA GLY A 197 21.32 -34.06 -14.78
C GLY A 197 20.50 -33.25 -15.80
N ASN A 198 19.40 -32.65 -15.38
CA ASN A 198 18.54 -31.77 -16.18
C ASN A 198 18.67 -30.32 -15.65
N SER A 199 19.86 -29.75 -15.80
CA SER A 199 20.18 -28.40 -15.34
C SER A 199 19.56 -27.26 -16.16
N LEU A 200 18.32 -27.42 -16.58
CA LEU A 200 17.48 -26.31 -16.97
C LEU A 200 16.92 -25.55 -15.74
N ILE A 201 17.14 -26.13 -14.55
CA ILE A 201 16.67 -25.55 -13.27
C ILE A 201 17.82 -24.77 -12.67
N ASP A 202 17.50 -23.56 -12.34
CA ASP A 202 18.21 -22.52 -11.64
C ASP A 202 19.41 -22.96 -10.79
N ASP A 203 20.62 -22.76 -11.27
CA ASP A 203 21.89 -23.01 -10.57
C ASP A 203 22.37 -21.79 -9.74
N ARG A 204 21.51 -20.78 -9.53
CA ARG A 204 21.84 -19.57 -8.74
C ARG A 204 22.17 -19.87 -7.28
N GLY A 205 21.82 -21.05 -6.77
CA GLY A 205 22.14 -21.49 -5.41
C GLY A 205 21.38 -20.72 -4.32
N LEU A 206 21.73 -19.49 -4.09
CA LEU A 206 21.07 -18.61 -3.11
C LEU A 206 19.99 -17.76 -3.77
N LEU A 207 18.77 -17.93 -3.29
CA LEU A 207 17.63 -17.07 -3.64
C LEU A 207 17.43 -16.01 -2.57
N TYR A 208 17.20 -14.78 -2.98
CA TYR A 208 16.94 -13.68 -2.07
C TYR A 208 15.85 -12.75 -2.62
N ASN A 209 15.11 -12.16 -1.69
CA ASN A 209 14.14 -11.11 -1.94
C ASN A 209 14.20 -10.12 -0.77
N GLY A 210 14.60 -8.90 -1.04
CA GLY A 210 14.68 -7.83 -0.07
C GLY A 210 13.98 -6.58 -0.59
N ASN A 211 13.15 -5.98 0.24
CA ASN A 211 12.52 -4.70 -0.02
C ASN A 211 12.58 -3.87 1.27
N ALA A 212 12.88 -2.60 1.14
CA ALA A 212 12.79 -1.64 2.24
C ALA A 212 12.37 -0.28 1.72
N MET A 213 11.53 0.40 2.48
CA MET A 213 11.21 1.81 2.30
C MET A 213 11.31 2.51 3.65
N VAL A 214 11.94 3.66 3.66
CA VAL A 214 12.01 4.56 4.82
C VAL A 214 11.61 5.95 4.37
N THR A 215 10.67 6.54 5.08
CA THR A 215 10.16 7.88 4.79
C THR A 215 10.26 8.76 6.02
N GLY A 216 10.80 9.96 5.83
CA GLY A 216 10.83 11.01 6.84
C GLY A 216 9.95 12.18 6.43
N TYR A 217 9.18 12.69 7.37
CA TYR A 217 8.32 13.86 7.20
C TYR A 217 8.65 14.92 8.23
N THR A 218 8.63 16.14 7.77
CA THR A 218 8.52 17.35 8.59
C THR A 218 7.47 18.26 7.96
N GLU A 219 7.09 19.33 8.63
CA GLU A 219 6.15 20.31 8.10
C GLU A 219 6.47 20.76 6.66
N LYS A 220 7.77 20.88 6.33
CA LYS A 220 8.23 21.43 5.03
C LYS A 220 8.93 20.43 4.13
N ASP A 221 9.42 19.34 4.68
CA ASP A 221 10.22 18.38 3.92
C ASP A 221 9.60 16.99 3.97
N GLN A 222 9.82 16.25 2.91
CA GLN A 222 9.56 14.84 2.84
C GLN A 222 10.76 14.18 2.16
N VAL A 223 11.32 13.16 2.76
CA VAL A 223 12.38 12.34 2.17
C VAL A 223 11.94 10.89 2.16
N ILE A 224 12.12 10.22 1.03
CA ILE A 224 11.76 8.82 0.85
C ILE A 224 12.98 8.09 0.32
N PHE A 225 13.36 7.01 1.00
CA PHE A 225 14.37 6.06 0.55
C PHE A 225 13.66 4.75 0.20
N ILE A 226 13.97 4.22 -0.98
CA ILE A 226 13.51 2.89 -1.41
C ILE A 226 14.74 2.07 -1.78
N GLY A 227 14.74 0.81 -1.33
CA GLY A 227 15.73 -0.19 -1.73
C GLY A 227 15.05 -1.52 -1.96
N ASN A 228 15.39 -2.18 -3.05
CA ASN A 228 15.00 -3.55 -3.28
C ASN A 228 16.10 -4.33 -3.99
N ALA A 229 16.16 -5.61 -3.69
CA ALA A 229 17.07 -6.53 -4.37
C ALA A 229 16.43 -7.92 -4.37
N PHE A 230 16.34 -8.54 -5.53
CA PHE A 230 15.81 -9.90 -5.63
C PHE A 230 16.41 -10.64 -6.83
N ASN A 231 16.49 -11.96 -6.69
CA ASN A 231 16.79 -12.89 -7.78
C ASN A 231 15.80 -14.05 -7.82
N ALA A 232 14.81 -14.05 -6.94
CA ALA A 232 13.73 -15.02 -6.89
C ALA A 232 12.40 -14.35 -7.14
N ILE A 233 11.55 -14.95 -7.95
CA ILE A 233 10.17 -14.54 -8.17
C ILE A 233 9.33 -15.36 -7.20
N GLU A 234 8.74 -14.72 -6.20
CA GLU A 234 7.67 -15.33 -5.41
C GLU A 234 6.41 -15.39 -6.27
N PRO A 235 5.62 -16.48 -6.22
CA PRO A 235 4.28 -16.49 -6.78
C PRO A 235 3.46 -15.36 -6.16
N GLY A 236 3.03 -14.38 -6.96
CA GLY A 236 2.33 -13.19 -6.48
C GLY A 236 3.24 -12.02 -6.03
N ALA A 237 4.56 -12.16 -6.08
CA ALA A 237 5.44 -11.01 -5.96
C ALA A 237 5.45 -10.25 -7.30
N ASP A 238 4.85 -9.08 -7.28
CA ASP A 238 4.78 -8.22 -8.47
C ASP A 238 6.15 -7.64 -8.80
N VAL A 239 6.92 -8.37 -9.57
CA VAL A 239 8.21 -7.94 -10.12
C VAL A 239 8.04 -6.73 -11.05
N ALA A 240 6.85 -6.58 -11.63
CA ALA A 240 6.49 -5.48 -12.53
C ALA A 240 6.56 -4.09 -11.87
N TYR A 241 6.50 -4.03 -10.56
CA TYR A 241 6.34 -2.79 -9.82
C TYR A 241 7.53 -1.85 -9.86
N TYR A 242 8.71 -2.37 -10.02
CA TYR A 242 9.91 -1.54 -10.05
C TYR A 242 10.48 -1.37 -11.45
N SER A 243 9.83 -1.94 -12.47
CA SER A 243 10.35 -1.89 -13.83
C SER A 243 9.70 -0.82 -14.71
N ARG A 244 8.59 -0.22 -14.29
CA ARG A 244 7.77 0.63 -15.15
C ARG A 244 8.30 2.06 -15.35
N GLY A 245 9.25 2.52 -14.59
CA GLY A 245 9.87 3.86 -14.75
C GLY A 245 10.86 3.98 -15.91
N SER A 246 10.98 2.97 -16.78
CA SER A 246 11.95 3.00 -17.88
C SER A 246 11.34 2.57 -19.20
N THR A 247 11.28 3.49 -20.12
CA THR A 247 10.78 3.35 -21.49
C THR A 247 11.68 2.58 -22.44
N SER A 248 12.60 1.77 -21.99
CA SER A 248 13.45 1.00 -22.89
C SER A 248 13.69 -0.43 -22.43
N GLY A 249 13.02 -1.35 -23.10
CA GLY A 249 13.34 -2.78 -23.05
C GLY A 249 12.78 -3.49 -21.82
N ASP A 250 11.54 -3.89 -21.92
CA ASP A 250 10.89 -4.78 -20.96
C ASP A 250 11.60 -6.14 -20.97
N PHE A 251 12.59 -6.30 -20.08
CA PHE A 251 13.27 -7.57 -19.87
C PHE A 251 12.38 -8.64 -19.24
N SER A 252 11.23 -8.28 -18.68
CA SER A 252 10.32 -9.20 -18.01
C SER A 252 9.54 -10.08 -18.98
N SER A 253 9.37 -9.63 -20.22
CA SER A 253 8.64 -10.37 -21.26
C SER A 253 9.47 -11.45 -21.95
N LEU A 254 10.77 -11.45 -21.74
CA LEU A 254 11.69 -12.38 -22.40
C LEU A 254 12.08 -13.47 -21.42
N GLY A 255 11.44 -14.58 -21.26
CA GLY A 255 11.83 -15.74 -20.41
C GLY A 255 13.27 -15.69 -19.83
N GLY A 256 13.63 -16.59 -18.94
CA GLY A 256 14.95 -16.65 -18.30
C GLY A 256 14.95 -16.20 -16.83
N LEU A 257 16.11 -16.32 -16.19
CA LEU A 257 16.32 -15.98 -14.78
C LEU A 257 16.71 -14.51 -14.63
N ASN A 258 15.93 -13.76 -13.91
CA ASN A 258 16.14 -12.33 -13.72
C ASN A 258 16.60 -12.02 -12.30
N SER A 259 17.48 -11.03 -12.16
CA SER A 259 17.82 -10.40 -10.89
C SER A 259 17.68 -8.89 -11.01
N THR A 260 17.24 -8.26 -9.94
CA THR A 260 17.10 -6.80 -9.90
C THR A 260 17.66 -6.29 -8.57
N ALA A 261 18.38 -5.19 -8.64
CA ALA A 261 18.72 -4.38 -7.48
C ALA A 261 18.41 -2.92 -7.80
N GLN A 262 17.75 -2.24 -6.88
CA GLN A 262 17.34 -0.86 -7.03
C GLN A 262 17.56 -0.10 -5.73
N ALA A 263 18.01 1.14 -5.84
CA ALA A 263 18.07 2.08 -4.74
C ALA A 263 17.65 3.46 -5.23
N GLY A 264 16.78 4.14 -4.47
CA GLY A 264 16.28 5.43 -4.87
C GLY A 264 16.02 6.36 -3.70
N VAL A 265 16.10 7.65 -3.97
CA VAL A 265 15.80 8.74 -3.05
C VAL A 265 14.85 9.72 -3.74
N ASN A 266 13.80 10.10 -3.04
CA ASN A 266 12.94 11.20 -3.41
C ASN A 266 12.94 12.22 -2.27
N TYR A 267 13.18 13.48 -2.59
CA TYR A 267 13.18 14.59 -1.64
C TYR A 267 12.26 15.69 -2.11
N ASN A 268 11.24 15.99 -1.33
CA ASN A 268 10.31 17.08 -1.55
C ASN A 268 10.55 18.16 -0.49
N THR A 269 10.59 19.42 -0.88
CA THR A 269 10.73 20.53 0.05
C THR A 269 9.87 21.73 -0.34
N SER A 270 9.30 22.37 0.65
CA SER A 270 8.59 23.66 0.55
C SER A 270 9.27 24.76 1.39
N ARG A 271 10.60 24.63 1.63
CA ARG A 271 11.37 25.62 2.41
C ARG A 271 11.56 26.94 1.68
N ILE A 272 11.60 26.88 0.35
CA ILE A 272 11.69 28.10 -0.48
C ILE A 272 10.30 28.72 -0.49
N LYS A 273 10.22 29.99 -0.14
CA LYS A 273 8.95 30.72 -0.10
C LYS A 273 8.27 30.68 -1.45
N ASP A 274 7.00 30.33 -1.47
CA ASP A 274 6.12 30.24 -2.63
C ASP A 274 6.61 29.24 -3.72
N MET A 275 7.45 28.30 -3.33
CA MET A 275 7.94 27.23 -4.21
C MET A 275 7.84 25.86 -3.56
N GLU A 276 7.63 24.87 -4.40
CA GLU A 276 7.77 23.45 -4.07
C GLU A 276 8.80 22.83 -5.00
N SER A 277 9.72 22.06 -4.45
CA SER A 277 10.76 21.40 -5.22
C SER A 277 10.79 19.92 -4.90
N THR A 278 10.87 19.11 -5.94
CA THR A 278 11.02 17.66 -5.85
C THR A 278 12.29 17.25 -6.56
N LEU A 279 13.16 16.51 -5.88
CA LEU A 279 14.32 15.86 -6.43
C LEU A 279 14.16 14.36 -6.30
N SER A 280 14.29 13.63 -7.39
CA SER A 280 14.26 12.18 -7.40
C SER A 280 15.51 11.63 -8.06
N VAL A 281 16.15 10.66 -7.43
CA VAL A 281 17.30 9.94 -7.98
C VAL A 281 17.07 8.46 -7.77
N ASN A 282 17.26 7.67 -8.80
CA ASN A 282 17.09 6.23 -8.77
C ASN A 282 18.22 5.53 -9.53
N TYR A 283 18.78 4.51 -8.92
CA TYR A 283 19.69 3.56 -9.55
C TYR A 283 19.02 2.20 -9.64
N LYS A 284 19.14 1.56 -10.79
CA LYS A 284 18.61 0.22 -11.04
C LYS A 284 19.65 -0.61 -11.80
N ASN A 285 19.84 -1.81 -11.31
CA ASN A 285 20.60 -2.88 -11.99
C ASN A 285 19.66 -4.03 -12.28
N ASN A 286 19.60 -4.46 -13.53
CA ASN A 286 18.88 -5.67 -13.95
C ASN A 286 19.89 -6.65 -14.50
N GLY A 287 19.93 -7.87 -13.97
CA GLY A 287 20.66 -9.00 -14.50
C GLY A 287 19.72 -10.01 -15.14
N LYS A 288 20.14 -10.63 -16.22
CA LYS A 288 19.41 -11.70 -16.92
C LYS A 288 20.34 -12.84 -17.27
N ILE A 289 19.87 -14.05 -17.00
CA ILE A 289 20.49 -15.28 -17.47
C ILE A 289 19.44 -16.03 -18.28
N ASP A 290 19.73 -16.31 -19.54
CA ASP A 290 18.83 -17.02 -20.45
C ASP A 290 19.56 -18.28 -20.95
N LYS A 291 19.04 -19.44 -20.56
CA LYS A 291 19.57 -20.74 -21.00
C LYS A 291 18.46 -21.48 -21.76
N LYS A 292 18.75 -21.91 -22.95
CA LYS A 292 17.82 -22.67 -23.77
C LYS A 292 18.52 -23.90 -24.37
N VAL A 293 17.93 -25.04 -24.15
CA VAL A 293 18.32 -26.29 -24.82
C VAL A 293 17.18 -26.71 -25.74
N SER A 294 17.49 -27.05 -26.95
CA SER A 294 16.52 -27.53 -27.93
C SER A 294 17.03 -28.82 -28.58
N SER A 295 16.16 -29.79 -28.68
CA SER A 295 16.41 -31.03 -29.46
C SER A 295 15.29 -31.18 -30.48
N ARG A 296 15.67 -31.37 -31.72
CA ARG A 296 14.73 -31.52 -32.84
C ARG A 296 15.09 -32.79 -33.64
N THR A 297 14.14 -33.72 -33.75
CA THR A 297 14.24 -34.85 -34.64
C THR A 297 13.49 -34.57 -35.94
N THR A 298 14.20 -34.67 -37.07
CA THR A 298 13.59 -34.55 -38.39
C THR A 298 13.52 -35.96 -39.00
N PHE A 299 12.29 -36.44 -39.15
CA PHE A 299 12.02 -37.72 -39.76
C PHE A 299 12.21 -37.62 -41.30
N GLN A 300 13.03 -38.47 -41.86
CA GLN A 300 13.24 -38.54 -43.32
C GLN A 300 12.49 -39.73 -43.91
N PRO A 301 11.75 -39.56 -45.01
CA PRO A 301 11.03 -40.68 -45.64
C PRO A 301 11.95 -41.78 -46.21
N GLU A 302 13.15 -41.38 -46.62
CA GLU A 302 14.16 -42.26 -47.18
C GLU A 302 15.53 -41.94 -46.58
N GLY A 303 15.85 -42.54 -45.43
CA GLY A 303 17.15 -42.36 -44.78
C GLY A 303 17.03 -42.32 -43.24
N PRO A 304 18.14 -42.20 -42.52
CA PRO A 304 18.11 -42.10 -41.07
C PRO A 304 17.54 -40.74 -40.62
N ASP A 305 16.82 -40.75 -39.51
CA ASP A 305 16.33 -39.53 -38.87
C ASP A 305 17.50 -38.63 -38.49
N VAL A 306 17.31 -37.34 -38.65
CA VAL A 306 18.30 -36.32 -38.28
C VAL A 306 17.93 -35.71 -36.93
N LEU A 307 18.80 -35.91 -35.94
CA LEU A 307 18.72 -35.29 -34.65
C LEU A 307 19.56 -33.99 -34.66
N THR A 308 18.93 -32.90 -34.33
CA THR A 308 19.60 -31.60 -34.19
C THR A 308 19.46 -31.13 -32.75
N ASP A 309 20.59 -31.03 -32.05
CA ASP A 309 20.64 -30.50 -30.70
C ASP A 309 21.24 -29.08 -30.74
N GLY A 310 20.62 -28.16 -30.04
CA GLY A 310 21.09 -26.79 -29.91
C GLY A 310 21.08 -26.35 -28.46
N SER A 311 22.11 -25.65 -28.05
CA SER A 311 22.16 -24.98 -26.75
C SER A 311 22.41 -23.48 -26.94
N TYR A 312 21.73 -22.70 -26.15
CA TYR A 312 21.90 -21.26 -26.10
C TYR A 312 22.09 -20.84 -24.64
N ASP A 313 23.13 -20.08 -24.36
CA ASP A 313 23.44 -19.50 -23.05
C ASP A 313 23.79 -18.04 -23.23
N ALA A 314 23.03 -17.15 -22.60
CA ALA A 314 23.26 -15.72 -22.65
C ALA A 314 23.11 -15.10 -21.27
N THR A 315 24.05 -14.26 -20.91
CA THR A 315 24.03 -13.46 -19.68
C THR A 315 24.12 -12.00 -20.05
N GLY A 316 23.25 -11.19 -19.49
CA GLY A 316 23.23 -9.75 -19.69
C GLY A 316 23.03 -9.00 -18.38
N SER A 317 23.56 -7.79 -18.32
CA SER A 317 23.26 -6.86 -17.24
C SER A 317 23.05 -5.45 -17.78
N GLN A 318 22.12 -4.72 -17.16
CA GLN A 318 21.82 -3.34 -17.50
C GLN A 318 21.85 -2.51 -16.22
N ASN A 319 22.62 -1.43 -16.26
CA ASN A 319 22.64 -0.42 -15.21
C ASN A 319 21.94 0.84 -15.71
N GLN A 320 21.07 1.39 -14.89
CA GLN A 320 20.35 2.61 -15.20
C GLN A 320 20.41 3.56 -14.02
N VAL A 321 20.72 4.81 -14.28
CA VAL A 321 20.57 5.93 -13.34
C VAL A 321 19.54 6.87 -13.91
N SER A 322 18.56 7.24 -13.12
CA SER A 322 17.54 8.22 -13.46
C SER A 322 17.55 9.32 -12.41
N ALA A 323 17.51 10.55 -12.84
CA ALA A 323 17.38 11.70 -11.97
C ALA A 323 16.36 12.67 -12.57
N SER A 324 15.50 13.23 -11.74
CA SER A 324 14.56 14.28 -12.13
C SER A 324 14.51 15.34 -11.05
N MET A 325 14.31 16.58 -11.47
CA MET A 325 14.09 17.72 -10.59
C MET A 325 12.86 18.46 -11.09
N GLU A 326 11.91 18.69 -10.22
CA GLU A 326 10.70 19.44 -10.49
C GLU A 326 10.65 20.64 -9.55
N ILE A 327 10.37 21.81 -10.08
CA ILE A 327 10.20 23.04 -9.31
C ILE A 327 8.87 23.66 -9.73
N LYS A 328 7.99 23.90 -8.76
CA LYS A 328 6.69 24.55 -8.93
C LYS A 328 6.64 25.81 -8.10
N SER A 329 6.11 26.89 -8.67
CA SER A 329 5.64 28.01 -7.87
C SER A 329 4.31 27.62 -7.23
N LYS A 330 4.06 28.01 -5.98
CA LYS A 330 2.72 27.96 -5.42
C LYS A 330 1.84 28.89 -6.24
N GLU A 331 0.63 28.39 -6.56
CA GLU A 331 -0.34 29.15 -7.30
C GLU A 331 -0.61 30.48 -6.59
N ASN A 332 -0.19 31.56 -7.22
CA ASN A 332 -0.60 32.87 -6.82
C ASN A 332 -1.18 33.57 -8.07
N ASP A 333 -2.11 34.48 -7.88
CA ASP A 333 -2.88 35.16 -8.94
C ASP A 333 -2.03 35.88 -10.01
N LYS A 334 -0.71 35.88 -9.90
CA LYS A 334 0.19 36.66 -10.74
C LYS A 334 1.27 35.87 -11.50
N TYR A 335 1.82 34.82 -10.90
CA TYR A 335 2.94 34.09 -11.51
C TYR A 335 2.87 32.60 -11.23
N TYR A 336 3.07 31.80 -12.27
CA TYR A 336 3.22 30.37 -12.21
C TYR A 336 4.51 29.95 -12.92
N LEU A 337 5.37 29.21 -12.26
CA LEU A 337 6.59 28.64 -12.81
C LEU A 337 6.59 27.12 -12.59
N TYR A 338 6.72 26.39 -13.67
CA TYR A 338 6.88 24.96 -13.68
C TYR A 338 8.10 24.59 -14.52
N VAL A 339 9.03 23.85 -13.95
CA VAL A 339 10.23 23.36 -14.62
C VAL A 339 10.41 21.89 -14.22
N MET A 340 10.60 21.03 -15.21
CA MET A 340 10.78 19.58 -15.04
C MET A 340 12.14 19.14 -15.53
#